data_6f819cf9dd8c294b30079a8238fc6695
#
_entry.id   6f819cf9dd8c294b30079a8238fc6695
#
_cell.length_a   1.000
_cell.length_b   1.000
_cell.length_c   1.000
_cell.angle_alpha   90.00
_cell.angle_beta   90.00
_cell.angle_gamma   90.00
#
_symmetry.space_group_name_H-M   'P 1'
#
loop_
_entity.id
_entity.type
_entity.pdbx_description
1 polymer ?
#
loop_
_entity_poly.entity_id
_entity_poly.type
_entity_poly.pdbx_seq_one_letter_code
_entity_poly.pdbx_strand_id
1 'polypeptide(L)'
;MINNAYLNRVFADLQKNHPNEPEFLQAVDEVFESLQYVVDKHPEWEEAGLMERFVEPERIIIFRVPWVDDNGKVQVNRGYRVQFNSAIGPYKGGLRFHPSVNLSVVKFLGFEQILKNSLTTLPMGGGKGGSDFDPHGKSDGEVMRFCQSFMTELYRHIGQFTDTPAGDIGVGAREVGYMYGQYKKIVDRFEGGVITGKGLTYGGSLARTEATGYGICYFSAEVLKHLRNDSFEGKKVIVSGSGNVAQYCAQKCTELGGKVIAMSDSKGYVYDPNGINLDVLFDIKQKRRARISVYADEVPGSEYHEGCKDIWTVPCDIAMPCASQNEMDVEGAKAVIANGAMAVFEGANMPLTPEAISAVIEAGLLYTPGKASNAGGVATSGLEMSQNSLRMSWSFEEVDEKLHGIMKSIFKACYDASVECGQPGNMMLGANVAGFLKVADAMMAQGIV
;
A
#
# COMPACT_ATOMS: atom_id res chain seq x y z
N MET A 1 -15.57 5.45 17.52
CA MET A 1 -16.20 6.77 17.90
C MET A 1 -15.16 7.59 18.66
N ILE A 2 -14.90 8.80 18.22
CA ILE A 2 -13.91 9.72 18.80
C ILE A 2 -14.50 10.27 20.11
N ASN A 3 -13.80 10.14 21.24
CA ASN A 3 -14.23 10.62 22.55
C ASN A 3 -13.43 11.87 23.02
N ASN A 4 -12.38 12.26 22.28
CA ASN A 4 -11.55 13.41 22.60
C ASN A 4 -12.18 14.71 22.05
N ALA A 5 -12.27 15.76 22.86
CA ALA A 5 -12.93 17.02 22.49
C ALA A 5 -12.19 17.78 21.37
N TYR A 6 -10.85 17.80 21.42
CA TYR A 6 -10.01 18.47 20.40
C TYR A 6 -10.17 17.80 19.03
N LEU A 7 -10.03 16.48 18.98
CA LEU A 7 -10.20 15.70 17.73
C LEU A 7 -11.62 15.86 17.17
N ASN A 8 -12.65 15.81 18.02
CA ASN A 8 -14.03 16.02 17.59
C ASN A 8 -14.25 17.42 16.97
N ARG A 9 -13.68 18.45 17.58
CA ARG A 9 -13.76 19.82 17.04
C ARG A 9 -13.09 19.90 15.65
N VAL A 10 -11.86 19.41 15.52
CA VAL A 10 -11.14 19.40 14.25
C VAL A 10 -11.90 18.61 13.19
N PHE A 11 -12.42 17.43 13.54
CA PHE A 11 -13.18 16.60 12.59
C PHE A 11 -14.50 17.25 12.14
N ALA A 12 -15.22 17.90 13.06
CA ALA A 12 -16.45 18.63 12.73
C ALA A 12 -16.18 19.80 11.77
N ASP A 13 -15.10 20.55 12.00
CA ASP A 13 -14.68 21.63 11.10
C ASP A 13 -14.26 21.07 9.73
N LEU A 14 -13.56 19.93 9.69
CA LEU A 14 -13.18 19.25 8.45
C LEU A 14 -14.41 18.83 7.64
N GLN A 15 -15.40 18.20 8.29
CA GLN A 15 -16.65 17.78 7.64
C GLN A 15 -17.41 18.97 7.04
N LYS A 16 -17.43 20.09 7.75
CA LYS A 16 -18.08 21.32 7.28
C LYS A 16 -17.38 21.91 6.05
N ASN A 17 -16.05 21.87 6.02
CA ASN A 17 -15.24 22.46 4.95
C ASN A 17 -15.10 21.53 3.73
N HIS A 18 -15.23 20.22 3.90
CA HIS A 18 -15.04 19.18 2.87
C HIS A 18 -16.25 18.22 2.74
N PRO A 19 -17.48 18.73 2.60
CA PRO A 19 -18.69 17.89 2.64
C PRO A 19 -18.80 16.90 1.46
N ASN A 20 -18.02 17.09 0.39
CA ASN A 20 -18.04 16.27 -0.82
C ASN A 20 -16.81 15.35 -0.94
N GLU A 21 -16.13 15.07 0.17
CA GLU A 21 -14.92 14.24 0.21
C GLU A 21 -15.08 13.03 1.15
N PRO A 22 -16.06 12.13 0.90
CA PRO A 22 -16.43 11.08 1.85
C PRO A 22 -15.31 10.09 2.15
N GLU A 23 -14.50 9.70 1.15
CA GLU A 23 -13.40 8.76 1.35
C GLU A 23 -12.30 9.37 2.22
N PHE A 24 -12.03 10.65 2.05
CA PHE A 24 -11.06 11.36 2.87
C PHE A 24 -11.55 11.53 4.32
N LEU A 25 -12.80 11.92 4.51
CA LEU A 25 -13.39 12.06 5.84
C LEU A 25 -13.40 10.73 6.60
N GLN A 26 -13.73 9.63 5.94
CA GLN A 26 -13.68 8.31 6.55
C GLN A 26 -12.26 7.96 7.04
N ALA A 27 -11.24 8.22 6.24
CA ALA A 27 -9.86 7.92 6.62
C ALA A 27 -9.39 8.75 7.83
N VAL A 28 -9.80 10.02 7.91
CA VAL A 28 -9.48 10.86 9.07
C VAL A 28 -10.18 10.36 10.34
N ASP A 29 -11.46 9.97 10.24
CA ASP A 29 -12.21 9.40 11.36
C ASP A 29 -11.54 8.16 11.94
N GLU A 30 -11.16 7.20 11.07
CA GLU A 30 -10.46 5.97 11.46
C GLU A 30 -9.12 6.24 12.15
N VAL A 31 -8.35 7.21 11.65
CA VAL A 31 -7.07 7.59 12.25
C VAL A 31 -7.29 8.28 13.59
N PHE A 32 -8.24 9.21 13.68
CA PHE A 32 -8.55 9.93 14.91
C PHE A 32 -9.06 9.01 16.03
N GLU A 33 -9.80 7.95 15.69
CA GLU A 33 -10.15 6.91 16.66
C GLU A 33 -8.92 6.26 17.31
N SER A 34 -7.81 6.14 16.58
CA SER A 34 -6.55 5.67 17.13
C SER A 34 -5.80 6.74 17.92
N LEU A 35 -5.80 7.99 17.45
CA LEU A 35 -5.01 9.07 18.05
C LEU A 35 -5.56 9.58 19.38
N GLN A 36 -6.84 9.33 19.70
CA GLN A 36 -7.42 9.70 21.01
C GLN A 36 -6.68 9.10 22.21
N TYR A 37 -5.93 8.00 22.03
CA TYR A 37 -5.14 7.37 23.09
C TYR A 37 -3.85 8.15 23.46
N VAL A 38 -3.44 9.07 22.61
CA VAL A 38 -2.19 9.82 22.80
C VAL A 38 -2.40 11.33 22.90
N VAL A 39 -3.40 11.90 22.24
CA VAL A 39 -3.62 13.36 22.17
C VAL A 39 -3.77 14.00 23.55
N ASP A 40 -4.44 13.36 24.49
CA ASP A 40 -4.62 13.90 25.86
C ASP A 40 -3.29 14.03 26.64
N LYS A 41 -2.23 13.36 26.21
CA LYS A 41 -0.90 13.44 26.82
C LYS A 41 -0.09 14.65 26.30
N HIS A 42 -0.58 15.34 25.26
CA HIS A 42 0.12 16.36 24.49
C HIS A 42 -0.75 17.63 24.30
N PRO A 43 -1.06 18.39 25.38
CA PRO A 43 -1.86 19.60 25.26
C PRO A 43 -1.22 20.66 24.36
N GLU A 44 0.10 20.66 24.21
CA GLU A 44 0.86 21.53 23.32
C GLU A 44 0.50 21.33 21.84
N TRP A 45 -0.06 20.20 21.45
CA TRP A 45 -0.50 19.98 20.09
C TRP A 45 -1.74 20.80 19.72
N GLU A 46 -2.68 20.99 20.65
CA GLU A 46 -3.84 21.85 20.44
C GLU A 46 -3.41 23.33 20.36
N GLU A 47 -2.51 23.76 21.24
CA GLU A 47 -1.94 25.11 21.22
C GLU A 47 -1.26 25.45 19.88
N ALA A 48 -0.57 24.45 19.28
CA ALA A 48 0.11 24.58 17.99
C ALA A 48 -0.81 24.34 16.77
N GLY A 49 -2.08 24.00 16.95
CA GLY A 49 -2.98 23.63 15.85
C GLY A 49 -2.47 22.44 15.05
N LEU A 50 -1.86 21.44 15.72
CA LEU A 50 -1.19 20.35 15.05
C LEU A 50 -2.14 19.51 14.22
N MET A 51 -3.31 19.17 14.77
CA MET A 51 -4.26 18.28 14.09
C MET A 51 -4.93 18.99 12.90
N GLU A 52 -5.20 20.28 13.02
CA GLU A 52 -5.70 21.12 11.92
C GLU A 52 -4.72 21.12 10.74
N ARG A 53 -3.42 21.26 11.02
CA ARG A 53 -2.36 21.20 9.99
C ARG A 53 -2.12 19.79 9.46
N PHE A 54 -2.29 18.77 10.29
CA PHE A 54 -2.09 17.37 9.90
C PHE A 54 -3.13 16.86 8.92
N VAL A 55 -4.38 17.34 9.03
CA VAL A 55 -5.47 16.91 8.13
C VAL A 55 -5.64 17.82 6.91
N GLU A 56 -4.92 18.92 6.83
CA GLU A 56 -4.94 19.81 5.67
C GLU A 56 -3.69 19.55 4.79
N PRO A 57 -3.85 19.22 3.49
CA PRO A 57 -2.70 19.06 2.59
C PRO A 57 -1.93 20.37 2.44
N GLU A 58 -0.59 20.30 2.43
CA GLU A 58 0.26 21.46 2.17
C GLU A 58 0.00 22.06 0.78
N ARG A 59 -0.30 21.24 -0.23
CA ARG A 59 -0.68 21.68 -1.58
C ARG A 59 -1.53 20.65 -2.32
N ILE A 60 -2.44 21.17 -3.15
CA ILE A 60 -3.20 20.38 -4.12
C ILE A 60 -2.98 21.00 -5.50
N ILE A 61 -2.53 20.18 -6.44
CA ILE A 61 -2.35 20.58 -7.84
C ILE A 61 -3.37 19.81 -8.68
N ILE A 62 -4.23 20.54 -9.39
CA ILE A 62 -5.23 19.99 -10.31
C ILE A 62 -4.95 20.60 -11.68
N PHE A 63 -4.83 19.74 -12.71
CA PHE A 63 -4.47 20.19 -14.04
C PHE A 63 -5.22 19.41 -15.13
N ARG A 64 -5.34 20.02 -16.30
CA ARG A 64 -5.92 19.43 -17.49
C ARG A 64 -4.88 18.60 -18.24
N VAL A 65 -5.25 17.40 -18.71
CA VAL A 65 -4.40 16.50 -19.48
C VAL A 65 -5.06 16.24 -20.85
N PRO A 66 -4.77 17.06 -21.87
CA PRO A 66 -5.25 16.82 -23.25
C PRO A 66 -4.32 15.84 -23.97
N TRP A 67 -4.91 14.89 -24.69
CA TRP A 67 -4.16 13.94 -25.53
C TRP A 67 -5.00 13.53 -26.75
N VAL A 68 -4.37 12.86 -27.71
CA VAL A 68 -5.02 12.45 -28.96
C VAL A 68 -5.04 10.94 -29.01
N ASP A 69 -6.24 10.35 -29.23
CA ASP A 69 -6.39 8.90 -29.40
C ASP A 69 -5.92 8.41 -30.78
N ASP A 70 -5.93 7.11 -31.01
CA ASP A 70 -5.49 6.50 -32.26
C ASP A 70 -6.39 6.84 -33.45
N ASN A 71 -7.59 7.36 -33.23
CA ASN A 71 -8.51 7.84 -34.24
C ASN A 71 -8.31 9.35 -34.57
N GLY A 72 -7.32 9.99 -33.97
CA GLY A 72 -7.07 11.41 -34.13
C GLY A 72 -7.99 12.34 -33.36
N LYS A 73 -8.83 11.80 -32.44
CA LYS A 73 -9.75 12.57 -31.62
C LYS A 73 -9.07 13.08 -30.36
N VAL A 74 -9.30 14.35 -30.03
CA VAL A 74 -8.83 14.95 -28.79
C VAL A 74 -9.62 14.41 -27.61
N GLN A 75 -8.90 13.93 -26.61
CA GLN A 75 -9.40 13.50 -25.32
C GLN A 75 -8.90 14.44 -24.24
N VAL A 76 -9.65 14.61 -23.16
CA VAL A 76 -9.27 15.47 -22.03
C VAL A 76 -9.57 14.76 -20.73
N ASN A 77 -8.52 14.55 -19.93
CA ASN A 77 -8.62 14.02 -18.59
C ASN A 77 -8.19 15.06 -17.55
N ARG A 78 -8.43 14.77 -16.29
CA ARG A 78 -7.99 15.60 -15.17
C ARG A 78 -6.87 14.89 -14.42
N GLY A 79 -5.77 15.62 -14.21
CA GLY A 79 -4.66 15.18 -13.38
C GLY A 79 -4.72 15.79 -11.98
N TYR A 80 -4.22 15.04 -10.99
CA TYR A 80 -4.17 15.42 -9.59
C TYR A 80 -2.80 15.10 -9.01
N ARG A 81 -2.28 15.99 -8.15
CA ARG A 81 -1.20 15.69 -7.21
C ARG A 81 -1.49 16.37 -5.88
N VAL A 82 -1.64 15.59 -4.82
CA VAL A 82 -1.74 16.05 -3.46
C VAL A 82 -0.38 15.88 -2.80
N GLN A 83 0.23 16.99 -2.45
CA GLN A 83 1.44 17.10 -1.64
C GLN A 83 0.96 17.32 -0.20
N PHE A 84 0.84 16.20 0.55
CA PHE A 84 0.06 16.24 1.77
C PHE A 84 0.87 16.74 2.97
N ASN A 85 2.03 16.14 3.24
CA ASN A 85 2.88 16.49 4.37
C ASN A 85 4.34 16.20 4.05
N SER A 86 5.22 17.16 4.27
CA SER A 86 6.66 17.09 4.00
C SER A 86 7.53 17.11 5.26
N ALA A 87 6.96 17.04 6.45
CA ALA A 87 7.70 17.21 7.71
C ALA A 87 8.86 16.23 7.90
N ILE A 88 8.76 15.01 7.36
CA ILE A 88 9.80 13.98 7.50
C ILE A 88 10.57 13.67 6.21
N GLY A 89 10.31 14.39 5.13
CA GLY A 89 11.02 14.21 3.85
C GLY A 89 10.19 14.64 2.65
N PRO A 90 10.72 14.47 1.42
CA PRO A 90 10.01 14.79 0.20
C PRO A 90 8.67 14.08 0.13
N TYR A 91 7.65 14.72 -0.46
CA TYR A 91 6.38 14.05 -0.69
C TYR A 91 6.60 12.78 -1.49
N LYS A 92 6.01 11.68 -1.05
CA LYS A 92 6.19 10.37 -1.68
C LYS A 92 4.86 9.62 -1.76
N GLY A 93 4.55 9.12 -2.95
CA GLY A 93 3.38 8.26 -3.15
C GLY A 93 3.02 8.09 -4.61
N GLY A 94 2.27 7.02 -4.90
CA GLY A 94 1.95 6.58 -6.25
C GLY A 94 1.04 7.51 -7.03
N LEU A 95 1.04 7.30 -8.35
CA LEU A 95 0.07 7.85 -9.29
C LEU A 95 -0.90 6.73 -9.67
N ARG A 96 -2.20 6.99 -9.58
CA ARG A 96 -3.26 6.05 -9.96
C ARG A 96 -3.94 6.52 -11.24
N PHE A 97 -4.01 5.66 -12.25
CA PHE A 97 -4.81 5.91 -13.45
C PHE A 97 -6.01 4.96 -13.47
N HIS A 98 -7.16 5.53 -13.11
CA HIS A 98 -8.41 4.77 -13.02
C HIS A 98 -9.61 5.73 -13.08
N PRO A 99 -10.73 5.36 -13.73
CA PRO A 99 -11.91 6.23 -13.86
C PRO A 99 -12.49 6.74 -12.53
N SER A 100 -12.29 6.01 -11.44
CA SER A 100 -12.77 6.43 -10.10
C SER A 100 -11.93 7.51 -9.43
N VAL A 101 -10.80 7.92 -10.03
CA VAL A 101 -9.92 8.91 -9.41
C VAL A 101 -10.58 10.29 -9.41
N ASN A 102 -10.73 10.82 -8.22
CA ASN A 102 -11.23 12.17 -7.94
C ASN A 102 -10.42 12.78 -6.78
N LEU A 103 -10.73 14.01 -6.39
CA LEU A 103 -9.98 14.70 -5.34
C LEU A 103 -10.09 14.01 -3.97
N SER A 104 -11.28 13.55 -3.58
CA SER A 104 -11.50 12.85 -2.31
C SER A 104 -10.64 11.59 -2.21
N VAL A 105 -10.63 10.77 -3.27
CA VAL A 105 -9.82 9.55 -3.36
C VAL A 105 -8.32 9.87 -3.25
N VAL A 106 -7.83 10.91 -3.94
CA VAL A 106 -6.40 11.25 -3.91
C VAL A 106 -6.00 11.84 -2.55
N LYS A 107 -6.85 12.65 -1.92
CA LYS A 107 -6.64 13.16 -0.55
C LYS A 107 -6.61 12.02 0.46
N PHE A 108 -7.60 11.13 0.43
CA PHE A 108 -7.63 9.92 1.26
C PHE A 108 -6.31 9.13 1.17
N LEU A 109 -5.92 8.78 -0.05
CA LEU A 109 -4.71 8.00 -0.28
C LEU A 109 -3.43 8.76 0.11
N GLY A 110 -3.42 10.09 -0.04
CA GLY A 110 -2.30 10.95 0.37
C GLY A 110 -2.15 11.03 1.88
N PHE A 111 -3.26 11.14 2.60
CA PHE A 111 -3.31 11.15 4.06
C PHE A 111 -2.81 9.82 4.65
N GLU A 112 -3.34 8.70 4.19
CA GLU A 112 -2.87 7.36 4.56
C GLU A 112 -1.38 7.15 4.27
N GLN A 113 -0.89 7.76 3.18
CA GLN A 113 0.50 7.63 2.76
C GLN A 113 1.47 8.30 3.75
N ILE A 114 1.05 9.35 4.46
CA ILE A 114 1.87 9.98 5.51
C ILE A 114 2.26 8.94 6.57
N LEU A 115 1.26 8.26 7.13
CA LEU A 115 1.44 7.28 8.20
C LEU A 115 2.26 6.08 7.72
N LYS A 116 1.95 5.58 6.52
CA LYS A 116 2.65 4.45 5.91
C LYS A 116 4.13 4.74 5.68
N ASN A 117 4.46 5.89 5.11
CA ASN A 117 5.84 6.28 4.82
C ASN A 117 6.64 6.50 6.10
N SER A 118 6.03 7.13 7.09
CA SER A 118 6.62 7.39 8.40
C SER A 118 7.10 6.11 9.10
N LEU A 119 6.34 5.02 8.98
CA LEU A 119 6.69 3.72 9.56
C LEU A 119 7.96 3.11 8.94
N THR A 120 8.30 3.44 7.69
CA THR A 120 9.44 2.83 6.98
C THR A 120 10.81 3.23 7.50
N THR A 121 10.88 4.15 8.45
CA THR A 121 12.11 4.78 8.96
C THR A 121 12.87 5.66 7.95
N LEU A 122 12.51 5.60 6.68
CA LEU A 122 13.13 6.38 5.59
C LEU A 122 12.56 7.82 5.55
N PRO A 123 13.36 8.79 5.08
CA PRO A 123 12.95 10.20 5.02
C PRO A 123 12.01 10.45 3.84
N MET A 124 10.74 10.13 4.01
CA MET A 124 9.70 10.28 3.01
C MET A 124 8.43 10.86 3.63
N GLY A 125 8.00 11.99 3.13
CA GLY A 125 6.70 12.59 3.44
C GLY A 125 5.54 11.87 2.75
N GLY A 126 4.35 12.43 2.85
CA GLY A 126 3.13 11.86 2.24
C GLY A 126 2.68 12.66 1.02
N GLY A 127 2.38 11.94 -0.06
CA GLY A 127 1.77 12.51 -1.25
C GLY A 127 1.07 11.44 -2.09
N LYS A 128 0.15 11.86 -2.94
CA LYS A 128 -0.56 10.98 -3.86
C LYS A 128 -1.01 11.74 -5.10
N GLY A 129 -1.15 11.03 -6.20
CA GLY A 129 -1.64 11.64 -7.44
C GLY A 129 -2.37 10.65 -8.32
N GLY A 130 -2.76 11.11 -9.49
CA GLY A 130 -3.39 10.27 -10.48
C GLY A 130 -4.25 11.03 -11.47
N SER A 131 -5.06 10.29 -12.20
CA SER A 131 -5.99 10.80 -13.20
C SER A 131 -7.19 9.86 -13.34
N ASP A 132 -8.31 10.41 -13.80
CA ASP A 132 -9.49 9.67 -14.23
C ASP A 132 -9.29 8.92 -15.57
N PHE A 133 -8.08 8.90 -16.10
CA PHE A 133 -7.70 8.14 -17.28
C PHE A 133 -7.74 6.63 -17.02
N ASP A 134 -8.38 5.89 -17.93
CA ASP A 134 -8.38 4.42 -17.91
C ASP A 134 -7.38 3.87 -18.94
N PRO A 135 -6.28 3.24 -18.52
CA PRO A 135 -5.32 2.64 -19.45
C PRO A 135 -5.80 1.31 -20.06
N HIS A 136 -6.89 0.70 -19.53
CA HIS A 136 -7.39 -0.56 -20.03
C HIS A 136 -7.94 -0.42 -21.45
N GLY A 137 -7.52 -1.33 -22.33
CA GLY A 137 -7.94 -1.31 -23.74
C GLY A 137 -7.34 -0.20 -24.60
N LYS A 138 -6.43 0.61 -24.04
CA LYS A 138 -5.67 1.61 -24.80
C LYS A 138 -4.41 1.02 -25.42
N SER A 139 -4.06 1.52 -26.60
CA SER A 139 -2.78 1.16 -27.22
C SER A 139 -1.59 1.74 -26.44
N ASP A 140 -0.40 1.17 -26.64
CA ASP A 140 0.83 1.72 -26.06
C ASP A 140 1.09 3.17 -26.52
N GLY A 141 0.72 3.49 -27.77
CA GLY A 141 0.81 4.84 -28.30
C GLY A 141 -0.12 5.84 -27.60
N GLU A 142 -1.36 5.44 -27.31
CA GLU A 142 -2.32 6.26 -26.54
C GLU A 142 -1.84 6.49 -25.11
N VAL A 143 -1.42 5.42 -24.43
CA VAL A 143 -0.87 5.52 -23.05
C VAL A 143 0.37 6.39 -23.01
N MET A 144 1.26 6.27 -24.01
CA MET A 144 2.46 7.12 -24.10
C MET A 144 2.10 8.60 -24.26
N ARG A 145 1.18 8.94 -25.18
CA ARG A 145 0.72 10.32 -25.39
C ARG A 145 0.07 10.91 -24.14
N PHE A 146 -0.76 10.11 -23.46
CA PHE A 146 -1.34 10.51 -22.19
C PHE A 146 -0.27 10.78 -21.13
N CYS A 147 0.65 9.84 -20.89
CA CYS A 147 1.74 9.98 -19.91
C CYS A 147 2.62 11.20 -20.18
N GLN A 148 2.92 11.48 -21.45
CA GLN A 148 3.70 12.65 -21.86
C GLN A 148 2.95 13.94 -21.54
N SER A 149 1.66 14.02 -21.87
CA SER A 149 0.82 15.18 -21.55
C SER A 149 0.69 15.37 -20.04
N PHE A 150 0.44 14.31 -19.28
CA PHE A 150 0.35 14.34 -17.82
C PHE A 150 1.64 14.88 -17.20
N MET A 151 2.81 14.37 -17.63
CA MET A 151 4.10 14.79 -17.11
C MET A 151 4.45 16.23 -17.52
N THR A 152 3.97 16.71 -18.66
CA THR A 152 4.18 18.11 -19.13
C THR A 152 3.60 19.14 -18.15
N GLU A 153 2.56 18.78 -17.39
CA GLU A 153 2.06 19.61 -16.31
C GLU A 153 2.72 19.29 -14.97
N LEU A 154 2.86 18.01 -14.64
CA LEU A 154 3.35 17.57 -13.34
C LEU A 154 4.82 17.94 -13.07
N TYR A 155 5.69 17.99 -14.09
CA TYR A 155 7.15 18.18 -13.91
C TYR A 155 7.52 19.42 -13.10
N ARG A 156 6.69 20.44 -13.11
CA ARG A 156 6.92 21.71 -12.39
C ARG A 156 6.86 21.57 -10.87
N HIS A 157 6.26 20.48 -10.42
CA HIS A 157 5.88 20.27 -9.02
C HIS A 157 6.60 19.10 -8.36
N ILE A 158 7.41 18.36 -9.13
CA ILE A 158 8.12 17.16 -8.66
C ILE A 158 9.65 17.30 -8.79
N GLY A 159 10.36 16.48 -8.08
CA GLY A 159 11.82 16.44 -8.06
C GLY A 159 12.33 15.51 -6.97
N GLN A 160 13.54 15.01 -7.10
CA GLN A 160 14.08 14.01 -6.16
C GLN A 160 14.15 14.48 -4.70
N PHE A 161 14.16 15.81 -4.47
CA PHE A 161 14.22 16.41 -3.12
C PHE A 161 12.93 17.15 -2.74
N THR A 162 11.93 17.17 -3.61
CA THR A 162 10.66 17.87 -3.39
C THR A 162 9.50 16.90 -3.30
N ASP A 163 9.29 16.13 -4.37
CA ASP A 163 8.15 15.21 -4.50
C ASP A 163 8.52 14.09 -5.48
N THR A 164 8.45 12.86 -5.01
CA THR A 164 8.84 11.68 -5.80
C THR A 164 7.64 10.76 -6.01
N PRO A 165 6.94 10.85 -7.15
CA PRO A 165 5.88 9.91 -7.52
C PRO A 165 6.38 8.46 -7.67
N ALA A 166 5.42 7.54 -7.74
CA ALA A 166 5.64 6.11 -8.02
C ALA A 166 4.49 5.53 -8.83
N GLY A 167 4.55 4.24 -9.14
CA GLY A 167 3.42 3.50 -9.68
C GLY A 167 2.35 3.18 -8.62
N ASP A 168 1.14 2.97 -9.10
CA ASP A 168 -0.04 2.49 -8.36
C ASP A 168 -1.01 1.81 -9.36
N ILE A 169 -2.28 1.61 -9.04
CA ILE A 169 -3.27 1.04 -9.96
C ILE A 169 -3.24 1.79 -11.31
N GLY A 170 -3.12 1.05 -12.40
CA GLY A 170 -3.05 1.60 -13.76
C GLY A 170 -1.73 2.27 -14.14
N VAL A 171 -0.74 2.26 -13.25
CA VAL A 171 0.61 2.84 -13.49
C VAL A 171 1.67 1.82 -13.13
N GLY A 172 2.17 1.13 -14.13
CA GLY A 172 3.27 0.17 -14.02
C GLY A 172 4.59 0.72 -14.58
N ALA A 173 5.53 -0.18 -14.82
CA ALA A 173 6.84 0.16 -15.36
C ALA A 173 6.78 0.87 -16.73
N ARG A 174 5.78 0.53 -17.57
CA ARG A 174 5.53 1.17 -18.86
C ARG A 174 5.20 2.66 -18.71
N GLU A 175 4.19 2.97 -17.90
CA GLU A 175 3.73 4.33 -17.63
C GLU A 175 4.83 5.16 -16.95
N VAL A 176 5.49 4.57 -15.94
CA VAL A 176 6.65 5.19 -15.27
C VAL A 176 7.75 5.51 -16.28
N GLY A 177 8.05 4.60 -17.22
CA GLY A 177 9.02 4.81 -18.27
C GLY A 177 8.67 5.98 -19.18
N TYR A 178 7.42 6.06 -19.66
CA TYR A 178 6.94 7.17 -20.51
C TYR A 178 6.99 8.51 -19.77
N MET A 179 6.55 8.55 -18.51
CA MET A 179 6.62 9.76 -17.70
C MET A 179 8.05 10.21 -17.41
N TYR A 180 8.95 9.27 -17.07
CA TYR A 180 10.36 9.58 -16.83
C TYR A 180 11.07 10.11 -18.10
N GLY A 181 10.80 9.48 -19.25
CA GLY A 181 11.33 9.93 -20.53
C GLY A 181 10.93 11.37 -20.87
N GLN A 182 9.66 11.71 -20.65
CA GLN A 182 9.14 13.06 -20.85
C GLN A 182 9.75 14.06 -19.85
N TYR A 183 9.81 13.72 -18.57
CA TYR A 183 10.45 14.56 -17.54
C TYR A 183 11.88 14.90 -17.92
N LYS A 184 12.70 13.87 -18.19
CA LYS A 184 14.11 14.04 -18.61
C LYS A 184 14.25 14.95 -19.83
N LYS A 185 13.34 14.83 -20.80
CA LYS A 185 13.35 15.65 -22.03
C LYS A 185 13.07 17.11 -21.74
N ILE A 186 12.14 17.41 -20.82
CA ILE A 186 11.76 18.78 -20.46
C ILE A 186 12.85 19.46 -19.64
N VAL A 187 13.36 18.78 -18.60
CA VAL A 187 14.33 19.39 -17.66
C VAL A 187 15.77 19.37 -18.15
N ASP A 188 16.05 18.65 -19.25
CA ASP A 188 17.37 18.50 -19.86
C ASP A 188 18.46 18.03 -18.89
N ARG A 189 18.10 17.09 -17.99
CA ARG A 189 19.04 16.48 -17.05
C ARG A 189 18.59 15.07 -16.63
N PHE A 190 19.55 14.24 -16.22
CA PHE A 190 19.29 12.91 -15.69
C PHE A 190 19.11 12.98 -14.18
N GLU A 191 17.87 13.13 -13.73
CA GLU A 191 17.47 13.14 -12.32
C GLU A 191 16.81 11.80 -11.98
N GLY A 192 17.62 10.81 -11.61
CA GLY A 192 17.18 9.43 -11.39
C GLY A 192 16.19 9.27 -10.25
N GLY A 193 16.27 10.12 -9.22
CA GLY A 193 15.41 10.05 -8.03
C GLY A 193 14.03 10.72 -8.17
N VAL A 194 13.69 11.29 -9.34
CA VAL A 194 12.42 12.02 -9.50
C VAL A 194 11.18 11.15 -9.47
N ILE A 195 11.28 9.88 -9.79
CA ILE A 195 10.19 8.91 -9.81
C ILE A 195 10.73 7.52 -9.46
N THR A 196 9.97 6.70 -8.76
CA THR A 196 10.34 5.32 -8.45
C THR A 196 9.47 4.29 -9.19
N GLY A 197 9.94 3.04 -9.25
CA GLY A 197 9.34 1.99 -10.07
C GLY A 197 9.87 1.99 -11.50
N LYS A 198 11.05 2.59 -11.70
CA LYS A 198 11.74 2.60 -13.00
C LYS A 198 12.23 1.21 -13.40
N GLY A 199 12.48 1.03 -14.69
CA GLY A 199 13.21 -0.13 -15.19
C GLY A 199 14.67 -0.15 -14.70
N LEU A 200 15.24 -1.34 -14.57
CA LEU A 200 16.61 -1.55 -14.05
C LEU A 200 17.67 -0.80 -14.87
N THR A 201 17.46 -0.65 -16.17
CA THR A 201 18.42 0.01 -17.09
C THR A 201 18.54 1.52 -16.91
N TYR A 202 17.61 2.14 -16.16
CA TYR A 202 17.62 3.60 -15.94
C TYR A 202 17.31 3.99 -14.49
N GLY A 203 17.80 3.20 -13.54
CA GLY A 203 17.84 3.56 -12.13
C GLY A 203 16.76 2.90 -11.27
N GLY A 204 16.11 1.83 -11.74
CA GLY A 204 15.22 1.00 -10.95
C GLY A 204 15.98 0.13 -9.93
N SER A 205 15.30 -0.35 -8.91
CA SER A 205 15.85 -1.24 -7.88
C SER A 205 15.45 -2.69 -8.12
N LEU A 206 16.39 -3.61 -7.89
CA LEU A 206 16.09 -5.02 -7.69
C LEU A 206 15.17 -5.21 -6.48
N ALA A 207 14.55 -6.37 -6.37
CA ALA A 207 13.57 -6.74 -5.33
C ALA A 207 12.32 -5.82 -5.23
N ARG A 208 12.13 -4.83 -6.13
CA ARG A 208 10.97 -3.92 -6.07
C ARG A 208 9.65 -4.64 -6.37
N THR A 209 9.67 -5.60 -7.29
CA THR A 209 8.49 -6.37 -7.69
C THR A 209 8.03 -7.28 -6.58
N GLU A 210 8.98 -7.88 -5.87
CA GLU A 210 8.80 -8.83 -4.76
C GLU A 210 8.42 -8.13 -3.45
N ALA A 211 8.88 -6.91 -3.27
CA ALA A 211 8.96 -6.20 -2.00
C ALA A 211 7.66 -6.13 -1.19
N THR A 212 6.51 -5.97 -1.85
CA THR A 212 5.24 -5.92 -1.12
C THR A 212 4.90 -7.29 -0.55
N GLY A 213 4.96 -8.34 -1.36
CA GLY A 213 4.70 -9.72 -0.91
C GLY A 213 5.70 -10.18 0.16
N TYR A 214 6.98 -9.92 -0.03
CA TYR A 214 8.02 -10.22 0.94
C TYR A 214 7.83 -9.47 2.26
N GLY A 215 7.52 -8.18 2.17
CA GLY A 215 7.27 -7.33 3.33
C GLY A 215 6.12 -7.84 4.20
N ILE A 216 5.03 -8.29 3.60
CA ILE A 216 3.90 -8.89 4.32
C ILE A 216 4.38 -10.08 5.15
N CYS A 217 5.14 -10.99 4.54
CA CYS A 217 5.64 -12.18 5.23
C CYS A 217 6.65 -11.83 6.34
N TYR A 218 7.55 -10.87 6.12
CA TYR A 218 8.49 -10.43 7.15
C TYR A 218 7.81 -9.81 8.36
N PHE A 219 6.84 -8.90 8.12
CA PHE A 219 6.07 -8.29 9.18
C PHE A 219 5.26 -9.34 9.96
N SER A 220 4.56 -10.22 9.25
CA SER A 220 3.74 -11.28 9.83
C SER A 220 4.55 -12.31 10.62
N ALA A 221 5.78 -12.61 10.18
CA ALA A 221 6.70 -13.49 10.92
C ALA A 221 7.07 -12.89 12.28
N GLU A 222 7.31 -11.57 12.36
CA GLU A 222 7.57 -10.91 13.64
C GLU A 222 6.31 -10.92 14.52
N VAL A 223 5.11 -10.74 13.95
CA VAL A 223 3.83 -10.84 14.70
C VAL A 223 3.64 -12.24 15.28
N LEU A 224 3.80 -13.28 14.47
CA LEU A 224 3.70 -14.69 14.93
C LEU A 224 4.68 -14.97 16.06
N LYS A 225 5.94 -14.58 15.88
CA LYS A 225 7.03 -14.80 16.82
C LYS A 225 6.76 -14.12 18.17
N HIS A 226 6.40 -12.84 18.16
CA HIS A 226 6.31 -12.06 19.39
C HIS A 226 4.97 -12.25 20.13
N LEU A 227 3.87 -12.46 19.40
CA LEU A 227 2.53 -12.55 20.01
C LEU A 227 2.07 -13.98 20.26
N ARG A 228 2.67 -14.99 19.62
CA ARG A 228 2.31 -16.40 19.78
C ARG A 228 3.48 -17.33 20.03
N ASN A 229 4.73 -16.82 19.99
CA ASN A 229 5.96 -17.63 19.99
C ASN A 229 5.91 -18.73 18.92
N ASP A 230 5.46 -18.36 17.74
CA ASP A 230 5.18 -19.25 16.59
C ASP A 230 5.84 -18.72 15.30
N SER A 231 5.70 -19.44 14.20
CA SER A 231 6.26 -19.11 12.89
C SER A 231 5.35 -19.58 11.76
N PHE A 232 5.74 -19.33 10.50
CA PHE A 232 5.07 -19.93 9.33
C PHE A 232 5.30 -21.42 9.18
N GLU A 233 6.32 -22.00 9.86
CA GLU A 233 6.70 -23.40 9.69
C GLU A 233 5.52 -24.35 9.90
N GLY A 234 5.22 -25.14 8.87
CA GLY A 234 4.14 -26.11 8.86
C GLY A 234 2.72 -25.56 8.81
N LYS A 235 2.53 -24.24 8.78
CA LYS A 235 1.19 -23.61 8.72
C LYS A 235 0.57 -23.75 7.33
N LYS A 236 -0.72 -24.05 7.29
CA LYS A 236 -1.54 -23.97 6.08
C LYS A 236 -1.98 -22.54 5.85
N VAL A 237 -1.63 -22.00 4.69
CA VAL A 237 -1.87 -20.58 4.36
C VAL A 237 -2.74 -20.48 3.12
N ILE A 238 -3.70 -19.57 3.13
CA ILE A 238 -4.47 -19.18 1.95
C ILE A 238 -4.13 -17.74 1.58
N VAL A 239 -3.93 -17.50 0.28
CA VAL A 239 -3.56 -16.18 -0.25
C VAL A 239 -4.57 -15.79 -1.34
N SER A 240 -5.34 -14.74 -1.13
CA SER A 240 -6.23 -14.27 -2.18
C SER A 240 -5.47 -13.50 -3.27
N GLY A 241 -5.99 -13.57 -4.49
CA GLY A 241 -5.36 -12.96 -5.65
C GLY A 241 -4.30 -13.85 -6.31
N SER A 242 -3.83 -13.38 -7.46
CA SER A 242 -2.74 -13.97 -8.25
C SER A 242 -1.93 -12.91 -8.99
N GLY A 243 -2.00 -11.65 -8.54
CA GLY A 243 -1.13 -10.57 -8.97
C GLY A 243 0.24 -10.62 -8.28
N ASN A 244 1.09 -9.61 -8.52
CA ASN A 244 2.45 -9.57 -7.96
C ASN A 244 2.47 -9.74 -6.44
N VAL A 245 1.62 -9.01 -5.71
CA VAL A 245 1.58 -9.09 -4.24
C VAL A 245 1.32 -10.53 -3.78
N ALA A 246 0.30 -11.18 -4.33
CA ALA A 246 -0.09 -12.53 -3.96
C ALA A 246 0.97 -13.58 -4.35
N GLN A 247 1.54 -13.47 -5.55
CA GLN A 247 2.57 -14.40 -6.03
C GLN A 247 3.82 -14.36 -5.14
N TYR A 248 4.34 -13.18 -4.83
CA TYR A 248 5.54 -13.03 -4.02
C TYR A 248 5.27 -13.19 -2.52
N CYS A 249 4.04 -12.95 -2.07
CA CYS A 249 3.60 -13.37 -0.73
C CYS A 249 3.63 -14.90 -0.60
N ALA A 250 3.08 -15.61 -1.58
CA ALA A 250 3.11 -17.07 -1.59
C ALA A 250 4.55 -17.63 -1.65
N GLN A 251 5.42 -17.01 -2.45
CA GLN A 251 6.82 -17.40 -2.54
C GLN A 251 7.54 -17.26 -1.19
N LYS A 252 7.49 -16.07 -0.59
CA LYS A 252 8.19 -15.80 0.68
C LYS A 252 7.58 -16.60 1.83
N CYS A 253 6.26 -16.77 1.87
CA CYS A 253 5.59 -17.64 2.83
C CYS A 253 6.11 -19.08 2.76
N THR A 254 6.27 -19.62 1.55
CA THR A 254 6.82 -20.97 1.33
C THR A 254 8.29 -21.05 1.76
N GLU A 255 9.10 -20.04 1.45
CA GLU A 255 10.50 -19.95 1.90
C GLU A 255 10.63 -19.92 3.44
N LEU A 256 9.63 -19.36 4.14
CA LEU A 256 9.56 -19.33 5.61
C LEU A 256 8.94 -20.60 6.23
N GLY A 257 8.72 -21.65 5.43
CA GLY A 257 8.21 -22.95 5.90
C GLY A 257 6.69 -23.07 5.89
N GLY A 258 5.94 -22.06 5.44
CA GLY A 258 4.49 -22.12 5.29
C GLY A 258 4.08 -22.93 4.06
N LYS A 259 2.91 -23.56 4.12
CA LYS A 259 2.31 -24.26 3.00
C LYS A 259 1.15 -23.45 2.44
N VAL A 260 1.33 -22.79 1.31
CA VAL A 260 0.25 -22.07 0.62
C VAL A 260 -0.61 -23.10 -0.10
N ILE A 261 -1.84 -23.31 0.36
CA ILE A 261 -2.74 -24.35 -0.13
C ILE A 261 -3.86 -23.85 -1.03
N ALA A 262 -4.09 -22.55 -1.10
CA ALA A 262 -5.07 -21.97 -2.03
C ALA A 262 -4.66 -20.56 -2.46
N MET A 263 -4.95 -20.25 -3.74
CA MET A 263 -4.83 -18.91 -4.31
C MET A 263 -6.01 -18.61 -5.23
N SER A 264 -6.38 -17.33 -5.39
CA SER A 264 -7.54 -16.93 -6.19
C SER A 264 -7.22 -15.97 -7.32
N ASP A 265 -8.15 -15.83 -8.25
CA ASP A 265 -8.27 -14.65 -9.12
C ASP A 265 -9.72 -14.14 -9.09
N SER A 266 -10.08 -13.19 -9.95
CA SER A 266 -11.43 -12.58 -9.95
C SER A 266 -12.58 -13.53 -10.33
N LYS A 267 -12.29 -14.77 -10.76
CA LYS A 267 -13.29 -15.76 -11.18
C LYS A 267 -13.47 -16.90 -10.18
N GLY A 268 -12.38 -17.30 -9.53
CA GLY A 268 -12.40 -18.44 -8.62
C GLY A 268 -11.08 -18.62 -7.91
N TYR A 269 -10.89 -19.79 -7.31
CA TYR A 269 -9.65 -20.15 -6.62
C TYR A 269 -9.21 -21.56 -6.98
N VAL A 270 -7.91 -21.80 -6.84
CA VAL A 270 -7.31 -23.13 -6.88
C VAL A 270 -7.02 -23.58 -5.45
N TYR A 271 -7.26 -24.86 -5.21
CA TYR A 271 -6.90 -25.55 -3.98
C TYR A 271 -5.92 -26.67 -4.30
N ASP A 272 -4.79 -26.70 -3.61
CA ASP A 272 -3.79 -27.75 -3.71
C ASP A 272 -3.36 -28.18 -2.30
N PRO A 273 -3.80 -29.35 -1.82
CA PRO A 273 -3.48 -29.83 -0.48
C PRO A 273 -1.98 -30.11 -0.28
N ASN A 274 -1.22 -30.28 -1.37
CA ASN A 274 0.22 -30.48 -1.34
C ASN A 274 1.02 -29.19 -1.27
N GLY A 275 0.36 -28.04 -1.49
CA GLY A 275 0.94 -26.71 -1.59
C GLY A 275 1.12 -26.28 -3.04
N ILE A 276 0.83 -24.98 -3.27
CA ILE A 276 0.89 -24.37 -4.60
C ILE A 276 2.29 -24.49 -5.20
N ASN A 277 2.36 -25.09 -6.40
CA ASN A 277 3.59 -25.13 -7.19
C ASN A 277 3.86 -23.76 -7.80
N LEU A 278 4.84 -23.05 -7.24
CA LEU A 278 5.18 -21.68 -7.61
C LEU A 278 5.71 -21.58 -9.05
N ASP A 279 6.45 -22.55 -9.54
CA ASP A 279 6.98 -22.52 -10.91
C ASP A 279 5.85 -22.55 -11.93
N VAL A 280 4.86 -23.42 -11.72
CA VAL A 280 3.65 -23.49 -12.56
C VAL A 280 2.84 -22.20 -12.43
N LEU A 281 2.66 -21.70 -11.21
CA LEU A 281 1.94 -20.44 -10.97
C LEU A 281 2.59 -19.26 -11.71
N PHE A 282 3.90 -19.09 -11.59
CA PHE A 282 4.65 -18.03 -12.27
C PHE A 282 4.60 -18.16 -13.79
N ASP A 283 4.70 -19.36 -14.32
CA ASP A 283 4.55 -19.61 -15.77
C ASP A 283 3.15 -19.17 -16.26
N ILE A 284 2.09 -19.61 -15.57
CA ILE A 284 0.70 -19.24 -15.89
C ILE A 284 0.50 -17.72 -15.83
N LYS A 285 0.95 -17.07 -14.74
CA LYS A 285 0.60 -15.67 -14.47
C LYS A 285 1.54 -14.67 -15.14
N GLN A 286 2.84 -14.91 -15.14
CA GLN A 286 3.84 -13.96 -15.64
C GLN A 286 4.14 -14.14 -17.13
N LYS A 287 4.28 -15.38 -17.59
CA LYS A 287 4.64 -15.63 -19.00
C LYS A 287 3.39 -15.71 -19.89
N ARG A 288 2.44 -16.60 -19.54
CA ARG A 288 1.22 -16.82 -20.35
C ARG A 288 0.12 -15.80 -20.09
N ARG A 289 0.14 -15.10 -18.94
CA ARG A 289 -0.89 -14.14 -18.51
C ARG A 289 -2.29 -14.76 -18.49
N ALA A 290 -2.37 -16.05 -18.20
CA ALA A 290 -3.61 -16.82 -18.18
C ALA A 290 -4.34 -16.71 -16.84
N ARG A 291 -5.57 -17.26 -16.78
CA ARG A 291 -6.35 -17.39 -15.55
C ARG A 291 -5.76 -18.45 -14.64
N ILE A 292 -6.00 -18.33 -13.33
CA ILE A 292 -5.49 -19.30 -12.36
C ILE A 292 -6.14 -20.68 -12.51
N SER A 293 -7.33 -20.76 -13.15
CA SER A 293 -8.02 -22.03 -13.43
C SER A 293 -7.15 -23.03 -14.21
N VAL A 294 -6.24 -22.53 -15.06
CA VAL A 294 -5.30 -23.38 -15.81
C VAL A 294 -4.39 -24.22 -14.91
N TYR A 295 -4.16 -23.77 -13.67
CA TYR A 295 -3.33 -24.48 -12.70
C TYR A 295 -3.85 -25.90 -12.40
N ALA A 296 -5.17 -26.05 -12.26
CA ALA A 296 -5.78 -27.35 -11.97
C ALA A 296 -5.69 -28.36 -13.16
N ASP A 297 -5.55 -27.83 -14.37
CA ASP A 297 -5.34 -28.68 -15.56
C ASP A 297 -3.91 -29.24 -15.62
N GLU A 298 -2.94 -28.58 -14.98
CA GLU A 298 -1.52 -28.88 -15.08
C GLU A 298 -0.92 -29.54 -13.84
N VAL A 299 -1.54 -29.37 -12.67
CA VAL A 299 -1.06 -29.91 -11.39
C VAL A 299 -2.02 -31.01 -10.90
N PRO A 300 -1.67 -32.28 -11.05
CA PRO A 300 -2.50 -33.38 -10.60
C PRO A 300 -2.78 -33.35 -9.10
N GLY A 301 -4.04 -33.51 -8.72
CA GLY A 301 -4.48 -33.50 -7.32
C GLY A 301 -4.85 -32.12 -6.81
N SER A 302 -4.70 -31.05 -7.62
CA SER A 302 -5.29 -29.74 -7.34
C SER A 302 -6.71 -29.62 -7.93
N GLU A 303 -7.48 -28.70 -7.41
CA GLU A 303 -8.87 -28.44 -7.80
C GLU A 303 -9.07 -26.96 -8.10
N TYR A 304 -9.91 -26.64 -9.09
CA TYR A 304 -10.37 -25.29 -9.32
C TYR A 304 -11.84 -25.16 -8.93
N HIS A 305 -12.18 -24.09 -8.21
CA HIS A 305 -13.52 -23.75 -7.77
C HIS A 305 -13.90 -22.37 -8.29
N GLU A 306 -15.10 -22.23 -8.86
CA GLU A 306 -15.66 -20.93 -9.21
C GLU A 306 -16.09 -20.18 -7.94
N GLY A 307 -16.05 -18.83 -7.99
CA GLY A 307 -16.37 -18.00 -6.83
C GLY A 307 -15.12 -17.62 -6.03
N CYS A 308 -14.53 -16.45 -6.32
CA CYS A 308 -13.27 -16.03 -5.69
C CYS A 308 -13.39 -15.80 -4.18
N LYS A 309 -14.59 -15.43 -3.68
CA LYS A 309 -14.83 -15.21 -2.25
C LYS A 309 -14.88 -16.51 -1.43
N ASP A 310 -15.15 -17.63 -2.08
CA ASP A 310 -15.27 -18.92 -1.39
C ASP A 310 -13.91 -19.45 -0.94
N ILE A 311 -12.80 -18.81 -1.34
CA ILE A 311 -11.47 -19.12 -0.80
C ILE A 311 -11.42 -19.01 0.73
N TRP A 312 -12.24 -18.13 1.32
CA TRP A 312 -12.30 -17.94 2.78
C TRP A 312 -12.93 -19.13 3.52
N THR A 313 -13.58 -20.04 2.80
CA THR A 313 -14.12 -21.27 3.37
C THR A 313 -13.11 -22.42 3.44
N VAL A 314 -11.94 -22.26 2.84
CA VAL A 314 -10.86 -23.28 2.87
C VAL A 314 -10.22 -23.30 4.26
N PRO A 315 -10.19 -24.46 4.94
CA PRO A 315 -9.57 -24.58 6.25
C PRO A 315 -8.06 -24.25 6.22
N CYS A 316 -7.65 -23.27 7.02
CA CYS A 316 -6.28 -22.78 7.06
C CYS A 316 -5.89 -22.32 8.47
N ASP A 317 -4.59 -22.19 8.72
CA ASP A 317 -4.05 -21.54 9.93
C ASP A 317 -3.94 -20.03 9.76
N ILE A 318 -3.63 -19.55 8.55
CA ILE A 318 -3.39 -18.14 8.24
C ILE A 318 -4.10 -17.78 6.94
N ALA A 319 -4.87 -16.68 6.96
CA ALA A 319 -5.46 -16.07 5.77
C ALA A 319 -4.71 -14.77 5.41
N MET A 320 -4.33 -14.63 4.13
CA MET A 320 -3.58 -13.48 3.63
C MET A 320 -4.34 -12.82 2.45
N PRO A 321 -5.21 -11.85 2.71
CA PRO A 321 -5.94 -11.14 1.66
C PRO A 321 -5.01 -10.18 0.89
N CYS A 322 -4.68 -10.58 -0.37
CA CYS A 322 -3.68 -9.92 -1.23
C CYS A 322 -4.23 -9.45 -2.58
N ALA A 323 -5.55 -9.48 -2.81
CA ALA A 323 -6.12 -9.16 -4.11
C ALA A 323 -6.58 -7.72 -4.23
N SER A 324 -7.62 -7.31 -3.50
CA SER A 324 -8.27 -6.02 -3.69
C SER A 324 -8.91 -5.48 -2.42
N GLN A 325 -9.31 -4.20 -2.49
CA GLN A 325 -10.06 -3.56 -1.41
C GLN A 325 -11.42 -4.24 -1.19
N ASN A 326 -11.82 -4.38 0.08
CA ASN A 326 -13.10 -4.96 0.53
C ASN A 326 -13.39 -6.37 -0.04
N GLU A 327 -12.36 -7.18 -0.23
CA GLU A 327 -12.51 -8.54 -0.73
C GLU A 327 -12.99 -9.54 0.33
N MET A 328 -12.72 -9.26 1.62
CA MET A 328 -13.21 -10.04 2.76
C MET A 328 -14.25 -9.20 3.52
N ASP A 329 -15.50 -9.60 3.39
CA ASP A 329 -16.60 -9.05 4.20
C ASP A 329 -16.77 -9.84 5.51
N VAL A 330 -17.77 -9.49 6.31
CA VAL A 330 -18.02 -10.13 7.61
C VAL A 330 -18.31 -11.64 7.48
N GLU A 331 -18.91 -12.08 6.39
CA GLU A 331 -19.20 -13.50 6.17
C GLU A 331 -17.91 -14.27 5.84
N GLY A 332 -17.02 -13.68 5.03
CA GLY A 332 -15.68 -14.22 4.81
C GLY A 332 -14.85 -14.31 6.09
N ALA A 333 -14.89 -13.27 6.92
CA ALA A 333 -14.23 -13.28 8.23
C ALA A 333 -14.78 -14.38 9.15
N LYS A 334 -16.10 -14.54 9.24
CA LYS A 334 -16.73 -15.62 10.01
C LYS A 334 -16.33 -17.02 9.52
N ALA A 335 -16.22 -17.20 8.20
CA ALA A 335 -15.78 -18.48 7.64
C ALA A 335 -14.33 -18.81 8.06
N VAL A 336 -13.41 -17.84 7.96
CA VAL A 336 -12.02 -18.00 8.40
C VAL A 336 -11.94 -18.31 9.90
N ILE A 337 -12.72 -17.63 10.72
CA ILE A 337 -12.80 -17.88 12.18
C ILE A 337 -13.32 -19.29 12.46
N ALA A 338 -14.43 -19.68 11.81
CA ALA A 338 -15.04 -21.01 12.01
C ALA A 338 -14.12 -22.15 11.58
N ASN A 339 -13.27 -21.92 10.59
CA ASN A 339 -12.27 -22.88 10.13
C ASN A 339 -11.05 -23.00 11.08
N GLY A 340 -11.00 -22.23 12.16
CA GLY A 340 -9.96 -22.32 13.18
C GLY A 340 -8.66 -21.58 12.80
N ALA A 341 -8.71 -20.63 11.90
CA ALA A 341 -7.55 -19.79 11.60
C ALA A 341 -7.07 -19.04 12.85
N MET A 342 -5.76 -18.87 12.97
CA MET A 342 -5.13 -18.13 14.06
C MET A 342 -4.79 -16.68 13.70
N ALA A 343 -4.78 -16.37 12.42
CA ALA A 343 -4.35 -15.05 11.94
C ALA A 343 -4.99 -14.65 10.60
N VAL A 344 -5.17 -13.33 10.44
CA VAL A 344 -5.47 -12.65 9.18
C VAL A 344 -4.45 -11.52 8.97
N PHE A 345 -3.64 -11.63 7.92
CA PHE A 345 -2.57 -10.68 7.60
C PHE A 345 -2.85 -9.97 6.27
N GLU A 346 -3.21 -8.71 6.32
CA GLU A 346 -3.56 -7.93 5.12
C GLU A 346 -2.36 -7.70 4.20
N GLY A 347 -2.53 -8.01 2.92
CA GLY A 347 -1.55 -7.72 1.88
C GLY A 347 -2.02 -6.62 0.92
N ALA A 348 -3.29 -6.59 0.59
CA ALA A 348 -3.87 -5.50 -0.19
C ALA A 348 -4.09 -4.24 0.68
N ASN A 349 -4.46 -3.13 0.05
CA ASN A 349 -4.88 -1.95 0.80
C ASN A 349 -6.35 -2.11 1.21
N MET A 350 -6.62 -2.10 2.52
CA MET A 350 -7.97 -2.25 3.10
C MET A 350 -8.76 -3.43 2.50
N PRO A 351 -8.25 -4.66 2.55
CA PRO A 351 -8.94 -5.80 1.95
C PRO A 351 -10.12 -6.27 2.80
N LEU A 352 -10.13 -5.99 4.10
CA LEU A 352 -11.24 -6.28 5.00
C LEU A 352 -12.18 -5.08 5.11
N THR A 353 -13.49 -5.36 5.24
CA THR A 353 -14.46 -4.33 5.66
C THR A 353 -14.31 -4.04 7.16
N PRO A 354 -14.72 -2.86 7.66
CA PRO A 354 -14.63 -2.54 9.10
C PRO A 354 -15.28 -3.59 9.99
N GLU A 355 -16.42 -4.14 9.58
CA GLU A 355 -17.15 -5.19 10.30
C GLU A 355 -16.36 -6.51 10.33
N ALA A 356 -15.65 -6.83 9.23
CA ALA A 356 -14.77 -7.99 9.15
C ALA A 356 -13.56 -7.85 10.08
N ILE A 357 -12.95 -6.66 10.12
CA ILE A 357 -11.84 -6.36 11.06
C ILE A 357 -12.30 -6.56 12.51
N SER A 358 -13.44 -5.96 12.85
CA SER A 358 -14.01 -6.11 14.21
C SER A 358 -14.23 -7.58 14.58
N ALA A 359 -14.84 -8.36 13.69
CA ALA A 359 -15.10 -9.78 13.91
C ALA A 359 -13.80 -10.59 14.12
N VAL A 360 -12.75 -10.32 13.34
CA VAL A 360 -11.45 -10.99 13.45
C VAL A 360 -10.77 -10.67 14.78
N ILE A 361 -10.79 -9.41 15.20
CA ILE A 361 -10.19 -8.96 16.48
C ILE A 361 -10.96 -9.50 17.66
N GLU A 362 -12.31 -9.43 17.66
CA GLU A 362 -13.16 -9.94 18.72
C GLU A 362 -13.04 -11.45 18.91
N ALA A 363 -12.80 -12.19 17.83
CA ALA A 363 -12.53 -13.62 17.89
C ALA A 363 -11.12 -13.96 18.42
N GLY A 364 -10.27 -12.96 18.68
CA GLY A 364 -8.91 -13.14 19.21
C GLY A 364 -7.87 -13.63 18.20
N LEU A 365 -8.14 -13.52 16.90
CA LEU A 365 -7.16 -13.80 15.86
C LEU A 365 -6.09 -12.71 15.85
N LEU A 366 -4.87 -13.08 15.43
CA LEU A 366 -3.86 -12.09 15.10
C LEU A 366 -4.29 -11.33 13.84
N TYR A 367 -4.25 -10.01 13.91
CA TYR A 367 -4.61 -9.17 12.76
C TYR A 367 -3.51 -8.14 12.48
N THR A 368 -3.19 -7.93 11.20
CA THR A 368 -2.25 -6.89 10.78
C THR A 368 -2.87 -6.01 9.70
N PRO A 369 -2.85 -4.67 9.87
CA PRO A 369 -3.41 -3.75 8.88
C PRO A 369 -2.47 -3.62 7.66
N GLY A 370 -3.06 -3.50 6.49
CA GLY A 370 -2.33 -3.37 5.23
C GLY A 370 -1.31 -2.23 5.21
N LYS A 371 -1.62 -1.09 5.84
CA LYS A 371 -0.70 0.07 5.90
C LYS A 371 0.65 -0.24 6.55
N ALA A 372 0.72 -1.21 7.46
CA ALA A 372 1.97 -1.66 8.08
C ALA A 372 2.55 -2.87 7.33
N SER A 373 1.76 -3.92 7.14
CA SER A 373 2.23 -5.18 6.55
C SER A 373 2.68 -5.03 5.10
N ASN A 374 1.97 -4.27 4.27
CA ASN A 374 2.31 -4.08 2.86
C ASN A 374 3.27 -2.90 2.58
N ALA A 375 3.83 -2.29 3.62
CA ALA A 375 4.76 -1.16 3.49
C ALA A 375 6.08 -1.53 2.78
N GLY A 376 6.36 -2.81 2.56
CA GLY A 376 7.54 -3.28 1.84
C GLY A 376 7.72 -2.64 0.47
N GLY A 377 6.63 -2.46 -0.27
CA GLY A 377 6.67 -1.82 -1.59
C GLY A 377 7.16 -0.37 -1.54
N VAL A 378 6.66 0.43 -0.61
CA VAL A 378 7.12 1.83 -0.46
C VAL A 378 8.48 1.91 0.21
N ALA A 379 8.81 0.99 1.12
CA ALA A 379 10.16 0.89 1.70
C ALA A 379 11.21 0.66 0.60
N THR A 380 10.99 -0.30 -0.30
CA THR A 380 11.90 -0.53 -1.43
C THR A 380 11.91 0.63 -2.42
N SER A 381 10.81 1.36 -2.58
CA SER A 381 10.83 2.63 -3.34
C SER A 381 11.75 3.67 -2.69
N GLY A 382 11.77 3.77 -1.37
CA GLY A 382 12.73 4.62 -0.64
C GLY A 382 14.17 4.14 -0.78
N LEU A 383 14.41 2.81 -0.80
CA LEU A 383 15.72 2.25 -1.11
C LEU A 383 16.15 2.55 -2.56
N GLU A 384 15.22 2.55 -3.52
CA GLU A 384 15.50 3.00 -4.90
C GLU A 384 15.92 4.48 -4.94
N MET A 385 15.24 5.35 -4.18
CA MET A 385 15.65 6.76 -4.03
C MET A 385 17.07 6.87 -3.46
N SER A 386 17.41 6.07 -2.45
CA SER A 386 18.76 6.05 -1.86
C SER A 386 19.81 5.61 -2.87
N GLN A 387 19.57 4.54 -3.62
CA GLN A 387 20.46 4.07 -4.70
C GLN A 387 20.64 5.15 -5.77
N ASN A 388 19.55 5.84 -6.17
CA ASN A 388 19.61 6.92 -7.15
C ASN A 388 20.45 8.12 -6.66
N SER A 389 20.31 8.48 -5.37
CA SER A 389 21.10 9.56 -4.77
C SER A 389 22.58 9.22 -4.67
N LEU A 390 22.91 7.97 -4.38
CA LEU A 390 24.28 7.45 -4.35
C LEU A 390 24.85 7.22 -5.76
N ARG A 391 24.02 7.16 -6.79
CA ARG A 391 24.37 6.72 -8.16
C ARG A 391 24.96 5.32 -8.20
N MET A 392 24.44 4.43 -7.36
CA MET A 392 24.84 3.03 -7.24
C MET A 392 23.61 2.13 -7.32
N SER A 393 23.84 0.89 -7.71
CA SER A 393 22.82 -0.17 -7.63
C SER A 393 23.29 -1.19 -6.60
N TRP A 394 22.34 -1.65 -5.77
CA TRP A 394 22.56 -2.75 -4.83
C TRP A 394 22.11 -4.07 -5.43
N SER A 395 22.69 -5.17 -4.94
CA SER A 395 22.25 -6.52 -5.30
C SER A 395 20.83 -6.80 -4.78
N PHE A 396 20.24 -7.89 -5.26
CA PHE A 396 18.93 -8.33 -4.75
C PHE A 396 18.99 -8.60 -3.25
N GLU A 397 20.03 -9.30 -2.81
CA GLU A 397 20.26 -9.68 -1.43
C GLU A 397 20.44 -8.45 -0.52
N GLU A 398 21.19 -7.46 -0.97
CA GLU A 398 21.37 -6.21 -0.20
C GLU A 398 20.06 -5.45 -0.03
N VAL A 399 19.22 -5.41 -1.07
CA VAL A 399 17.90 -4.76 -1.00
C VAL A 399 16.95 -5.55 -0.10
N ASP A 400 16.92 -6.89 -0.23
CA ASP A 400 16.06 -7.77 0.56
C ASP A 400 16.44 -7.75 2.05
N GLU A 401 17.74 -7.75 2.39
CA GLU A 401 18.21 -7.61 3.77
C GLU A 401 17.76 -6.29 4.39
N LYS A 402 17.90 -5.17 3.66
CA LYS A 402 17.44 -3.85 4.12
C LYS A 402 15.92 -3.82 4.27
N LEU A 403 15.19 -4.39 3.33
CA LEU A 403 13.74 -4.53 3.40
C LEU A 403 13.32 -5.31 4.64
N HIS A 404 13.94 -6.46 4.90
CA HIS A 404 13.67 -7.27 6.09
C HIS A 404 13.92 -6.47 7.38
N GLY A 405 15.04 -5.74 7.46
CA GLY A 405 15.34 -4.85 8.59
C GLY A 405 14.29 -3.76 8.80
N ILE A 406 13.82 -3.14 7.72
CA ILE A 406 12.76 -2.12 7.77
C ILE A 406 11.44 -2.73 8.28
N MET A 407 11.04 -3.90 7.77
CA MET A 407 9.79 -4.54 8.20
C MET A 407 9.81 -4.94 9.69
N LYS A 408 10.95 -5.39 10.21
CA LYS A 408 11.15 -5.61 11.65
C LYS A 408 11.01 -4.31 12.46
N SER A 409 11.58 -3.22 11.95
CA SER A 409 11.48 -1.91 12.60
C SER A 409 10.04 -1.39 12.61
N ILE A 410 9.29 -1.60 11.52
CA ILE A 410 7.85 -1.27 11.45
C ILE A 410 7.08 -2.06 12.50
N PHE A 411 7.30 -3.38 12.58
CA PHE A 411 6.64 -4.22 13.59
C PHE A 411 6.93 -3.69 15.00
N LYS A 412 8.21 -3.44 15.31
CA LYS A 412 8.61 -2.95 16.63
C LYS A 412 7.92 -1.63 16.98
N ALA A 413 7.92 -0.66 16.07
CA ALA A 413 7.27 0.62 16.29
C ALA A 413 5.76 0.48 16.52
N CYS A 414 5.07 -0.34 15.72
CA CYS A 414 3.64 -0.62 15.90
C CYS A 414 3.36 -1.33 17.23
N TYR A 415 4.16 -2.30 17.60
CA TYR A 415 4.00 -3.03 18.85
C TYR A 415 4.23 -2.13 20.06
N ASP A 416 5.33 -1.40 20.10
CA ASP A 416 5.65 -0.48 21.20
C ASP A 416 4.54 0.56 21.40
N ALA A 417 4.06 1.18 20.31
CA ALA A 417 2.95 2.14 20.38
C ALA A 417 1.65 1.49 20.89
N SER A 418 1.36 0.26 20.51
CA SER A 418 0.19 -0.46 21.02
C SER A 418 0.28 -0.71 22.54
N VAL A 419 1.48 -1.01 23.04
CA VAL A 419 1.76 -1.18 24.48
C VAL A 419 1.59 0.16 25.23
N GLU A 420 2.14 1.26 24.69
CA GLU A 420 2.02 2.60 25.28
C GLU A 420 0.56 3.10 25.34
N CYS A 421 -0.28 2.65 24.43
CA CYS A 421 -1.72 2.90 24.40
C CYS A 421 -2.53 1.93 25.28
N GLY A 422 -1.89 1.00 26.00
CA GLY A 422 -2.55 0.03 26.85
C GLY A 422 -3.28 -1.09 26.11
N GLN A 423 -2.95 -1.29 24.82
CA GLN A 423 -3.55 -2.32 23.95
C GLN A 423 -2.47 -3.19 23.27
N PRO A 424 -1.65 -3.93 24.05
CA PRO A 424 -0.54 -4.70 23.50
C PRO A 424 -1.00 -5.68 22.42
N GLY A 425 -0.37 -5.59 21.25
CA GLY A 425 -0.67 -6.45 20.10
C GLY A 425 -1.79 -5.94 19.17
N ASN A 426 -2.43 -4.82 19.48
CA ASN A 426 -3.30 -4.13 18.53
C ASN A 426 -2.47 -3.42 17.46
N MET A 427 -2.14 -4.15 16.37
CA MET A 427 -1.27 -3.63 15.32
C MET A 427 -1.92 -2.49 14.53
N MET A 428 -3.23 -2.41 14.45
CA MET A 428 -3.94 -1.32 13.77
C MET A 428 -3.76 0.00 14.52
N LEU A 429 -4.08 -0.01 15.81
CA LEU A 429 -3.83 1.13 16.71
C LEU A 429 -2.35 1.52 16.68
N GLY A 430 -1.47 0.54 16.84
CA GLY A 430 -0.02 0.76 16.85
C GLY A 430 0.50 1.39 15.57
N ALA A 431 0.02 0.97 14.40
CA ALA A 431 0.44 1.53 13.12
C ALA A 431 0.03 3.00 12.94
N ASN A 432 -1.20 3.34 13.31
CA ASN A 432 -1.70 4.71 13.24
C ASN A 432 -0.93 5.63 14.22
N VAL A 433 -0.78 5.20 15.45
CA VAL A 433 -0.10 5.98 16.51
C VAL A 433 1.39 6.14 16.22
N ALA A 434 2.11 5.05 15.92
CA ALA A 434 3.55 5.12 15.63
C ALA A 434 3.85 5.97 14.40
N GLY A 435 3.03 5.80 13.34
CA GLY A 435 3.15 6.61 12.12
C GLY A 435 2.93 8.09 12.39
N PHE A 436 1.90 8.43 13.19
CA PHE A 436 1.57 9.80 13.53
C PHE A 436 2.64 10.45 14.43
N LEU A 437 3.07 9.80 15.51
CA LEU A 437 3.99 10.39 16.50
C LEU A 437 5.27 10.93 15.86
N LYS A 438 5.87 10.17 14.94
CA LYS A 438 7.08 10.62 14.24
C LYS A 438 6.83 11.88 13.38
N VAL A 439 5.67 11.99 12.74
CA VAL A 439 5.31 13.16 11.95
C VAL A 439 4.98 14.35 12.86
N ALA A 440 4.25 14.11 13.94
CA ALA A 440 3.92 15.11 14.96
C ALA A 440 5.17 15.75 15.55
N ASP A 441 6.14 14.93 15.99
CA ASP A 441 7.43 15.39 16.53
C ASP A 441 8.16 16.29 15.52
N ALA A 442 8.20 15.88 14.24
CA ALA A 442 8.84 16.68 13.20
C ALA A 442 8.10 17.99 12.95
N MET A 443 6.77 17.97 12.88
CA MET A 443 5.95 19.19 12.70
C MET A 443 6.09 20.15 13.86
N MET A 444 6.14 19.64 15.09
CA MET A 444 6.35 20.46 16.30
C MET A 444 7.75 21.07 16.33
N ALA A 445 8.78 20.28 16.01
CA ALA A 445 10.17 20.74 15.99
C ALA A 445 10.45 21.80 14.92
N GLN A 446 9.77 21.72 13.76
CA GLN A 446 9.92 22.65 12.65
C GLN A 446 9.09 23.94 12.83
N GLY A 447 8.16 23.96 13.78
CA GLY A 447 7.31 25.11 14.07
C GLY A 447 6.10 25.24 13.14
N ILE A 448 5.57 26.44 13.03
CA ILE A 448 4.42 26.75 12.19
C ILE A 448 4.94 27.32 10.86
N VAL A 449 5.01 26.46 9.87
CA VAL A 449 5.53 26.75 8.52
C VAL A 449 4.50 26.39 7.46
#